data_00315015a41de8963e2c737a0bb1c450
#
_entry.id   00315015a41de8963e2c737a0bb1c450
#
_cell.length_a   1.000
_cell.length_b   1.000
_cell.length_c   1.000
_cell.angle_alpha   90.00
_cell.angle_beta   90.00
_cell.angle_gamma   90.00
#
_symmetry.space_group_name_H-M   'P 1'
#
loop_
_entity.id
_entity.type
_entity.pdbx_description
1 polymer ?
#
loop_
_entity_poly.entity_id
_entity_poly.type
_entity_poly.pdbx_seq_one_letter_code
_entity_poly.pdbx_strand_id
1 'polypeptide(L)'
;MKIMFEKKSFRKVAILGLLIAAVAGADCFAAPKFSTRKAINVLSREEGSGTRGAFIELFGIEKKDEAGKKVDYTTDEAAITNSTAVMLTSVAGDQYAIGYVSLGSLNDSVKAVKIDGADATVANITNGSYKISRPFNIAVKENLSPAAKDFENFIVSSKGQEVIEKNKYIKVSDNAFASSGASGKVVVAGSSSVSPVMEKLIEAYKSVNPNVKIELQTSDSTTGVANAINGTCDIGMASRNLKASEIEKGVKQVTIAIDGIAVIVNKANPNSNLSKAQVEKIFTGNTKKWNQLDK
;
A
#
# COMPACT_ATOMS: atom_id res chain seq x y z
N MET A 1 -45.09 -16.83 73.32
CA MET A 1 -44.78 -15.40 73.23
C MET A 1 -45.22 -14.90 71.82
N LYS A 2 -46.41 -14.26 71.80
CA LYS A 2 -47.09 -13.81 70.61
C LYS A 2 -46.50 -12.44 70.22
N ILE A 3 -46.13 -12.27 68.98
CA ILE A 3 -45.81 -10.93 68.39
C ILE A 3 -46.84 -10.66 67.32
N MET A 4 -47.61 -9.60 67.55
CA MET A 4 -48.70 -9.10 66.70
C MET A 4 -48.15 -8.40 65.45
N PHE A 5 -48.75 -8.68 64.28
CA PHE A 5 -48.54 -7.95 63.05
C PHE A 5 -49.47 -6.77 62.99
N GLU A 6 -48.91 -5.59 62.93
CA GLU A 6 -49.62 -4.33 62.66
C GLU A 6 -49.71 -4.07 61.17
N LYS A 7 -50.93 -3.93 60.63
CA LYS A 7 -51.22 -3.56 59.25
C LYS A 7 -51.11 -2.05 59.09
N LYS A 8 -50.13 -1.55 58.35
CA LYS A 8 -50.11 -0.16 57.88
C LYS A 8 -50.76 -0.03 56.47
N SER A 9 -51.79 0.83 56.41
CA SER A 9 -52.58 1.22 55.28
C SER A 9 -51.73 1.93 54.24
N PHE A 10 -51.74 1.45 52.97
CA PHE A 10 -51.18 2.16 51.83
C PHE A 10 -52.16 3.16 51.28
N ARG A 11 -51.89 4.44 51.45
CA ARG A 11 -52.55 5.56 50.74
C ARG A 11 -52.10 5.55 49.28
N LYS A 12 -53.05 5.43 48.37
CA LYS A 12 -52.83 5.61 46.91
C LYS A 12 -52.55 7.07 46.61
N VAL A 13 -51.31 7.38 46.24
CA VAL A 13 -50.92 8.64 45.60
C VAL A 13 -50.98 8.44 44.09
N ALA A 14 -51.94 9.06 43.45
CA ALA A 14 -52.03 9.12 41.98
C ALA A 14 -50.96 10.11 41.49
N ILE A 15 -49.90 9.62 40.89
CA ILE A 15 -48.91 10.44 40.19
C ILE A 15 -49.37 10.56 38.73
N LEU A 16 -49.84 11.77 38.37
CA LEU A 16 -50.15 12.17 37.03
C LEU A 16 -48.84 12.31 36.23
N GLY A 17 -48.46 11.27 35.52
CA GLY A 17 -47.26 11.27 34.69
C GLY A 17 -47.48 12.09 33.43
N LEU A 18 -46.82 13.24 33.36
CA LEU A 18 -46.69 14.04 32.14
C LEU A 18 -45.76 13.31 31.18
N LEU A 19 -46.31 12.68 30.13
CA LEU A 19 -45.52 12.13 29.02
C LEU A 19 -44.99 13.30 28.19
N ILE A 20 -43.79 13.74 28.45
CA ILE A 20 -43.03 14.58 27.50
C ILE A 20 -42.47 13.61 26.45
N ALA A 21 -43.14 13.55 25.30
CA ALA A 21 -42.57 12.93 24.09
C ALA A 21 -41.41 13.80 23.61
N ALA A 22 -40.19 13.50 24.04
CA ALA A 22 -38.97 14.02 23.42
C ALA A 22 -38.86 13.40 22.03
N VAL A 23 -39.34 14.11 21.03
CA VAL A 23 -38.99 13.86 19.63
C VAL A 23 -37.52 14.23 19.51
N ALA A 24 -36.62 13.28 19.80
CA ALA A 24 -35.23 13.37 19.40
C ALA A 24 -35.20 13.27 17.89
N GLY A 25 -35.26 14.40 17.21
CA GLY A 25 -34.88 14.49 15.83
C GLY A 25 -33.44 14.07 15.72
N ALA A 26 -33.21 12.82 15.28
CA ALA A 26 -31.94 12.40 14.78
C ALA A 26 -31.71 13.18 13.47
N ASP A 27 -31.17 14.40 13.60
CA ASP A 27 -30.57 15.05 12.46
C ASP A 27 -29.43 14.12 12.01
N CYS A 28 -29.75 13.25 11.04
CA CYS A 28 -28.73 12.59 10.23
C CYS A 28 -27.92 13.71 9.56
N PHE A 29 -26.82 14.11 10.18
CA PHE A 29 -25.84 14.94 9.52
C PHE A 29 -25.36 14.17 8.30
N ALA A 30 -26.00 14.40 7.15
CA ALA A 30 -25.52 13.90 5.88
C ALA A 30 -24.09 14.41 5.72
N ALA A 31 -23.16 13.50 5.47
CA ALA A 31 -21.78 13.87 5.22
C ALA A 31 -21.74 15.01 4.19
N PRO A 32 -20.92 16.06 4.40
CA PRO A 32 -20.92 17.21 3.52
C PRO A 32 -20.64 16.77 2.08
N LYS A 33 -21.49 17.21 1.14
CA LYS A 33 -21.32 16.90 -0.28
C LYS A 33 -19.94 17.31 -0.75
N PHE A 34 -19.27 16.45 -1.54
CA PHE A 34 -17.99 16.76 -2.17
C PHE A 34 -18.10 18.06 -2.98
N SER A 35 -17.15 18.97 -2.75
CA SER A 35 -17.10 20.25 -3.47
C SER A 35 -15.88 20.31 -4.38
N THR A 36 -16.09 20.38 -5.69
CA THR A 36 -15.00 20.49 -6.67
C THR A 36 -14.19 21.79 -6.56
N ARG A 37 -14.70 22.80 -5.84
CA ARG A 37 -13.99 24.07 -5.57
C ARG A 37 -12.94 23.99 -4.47
N LYS A 38 -12.94 22.91 -3.69
CA LYS A 38 -11.95 22.66 -2.65
C LYS A 38 -10.59 22.29 -3.24
N ALA A 39 -9.56 22.57 -2.49
CA ALA A 39 -8.19 22.19 -2.85
C ALA A 39 -8.05 20.67 -2.95
N ILE A 40 -7.15 20.23 -3.80
CA ILE A 40 -6.70 18.84 -3.86
C ILE A 40 -5.61 18.67 -2.80
N ASN A 41 -5.81 17.75 -1.87
CA ASN A 41 -4.81 17.40 -0.86
C ASN A 41 -3.94 16.29 -1.41
N VAL A 42 -2.77 16.64 -1.90
CA VAL A 42 -1.81 15.69 -2.50
C VAL A 42 -1.08 14.94 -1.39
N LEU A 43 -1.10 13.62 -1.46
CA LEU A 43 -0.34 12.75 -0.57
C LEU A 43 0.74 12.02 -1.37
N SER A 44 1.98 12.14 -0.93
CA SER A 44 3.10 11.43 -1.51
C SER A 44 3.75 10.49 -0.49
N ARG A 45 4.71 9.70 -0.94
CA ARG A 45 5.47 8.80 -0.09
C ARG A 45 6.81 9.44 0.27
N GLU A 46 7.44 8.89 1.28
CA GLU A 46 8.79 9.22 1.73
C GLU A 46 9.83 9.04 0.61
N GLU A 47 10.95 9.73 0.71
CA GLU A 47 12.02 9.75 -0.32
C GLU A 47 12.60 8.35 -0.61
N GLY A 48 12.77 7.51 0.39
CA GLY A 48 13.26 6.14 0.25
C GLY A 48 12.29 5.17 -0.42
N SER A 49 11.02 5.59 -0.63
CA SER A 49 9.98 4.75 -1.20
C SER A 49 10.23 4.40 -2.67
N GLY A 50 10.37 3.11 -2.96
CA GLY A 50 10.41 2.63 -4.34
C GLY A 50 9.12 2.87 -5.11
N THR A 51 7.96 2.93 -4.41
CA THR A 51 6.67 3.28 -5.04
C THR A 51 6.66 4.74 -5.47
N ARG A 52 7.19 5.67 -4.65
CA ARG A 52 7.36 7.08 -5.05
C ARG A 52 8.25 7.17 -6.29
N GLY A 53 9.44 6.54 -6.26
CA GLY A 53 10.36 6.59 -7.39
C GLY A 53 9.72 6.11 -8.69
N ALA A 54 9.05 4.94 -8.67
CA ALA A 54 8.34 4.43 -9.85
C ALA A 54 7.17 5.32 -10.27
N PHE A 55 6.40 5.87 -9.32
CA PHE A 55 5.27 6.75 -9.59
C PHE A 55 5.70 8.03 -10.29
N ILE A 56 6.69 8.74 -9.75
CA ILE A 56 7.16 10.01 -10.34
C ILE A 56 7.78 9.83 -11.72
N GLU A 57 8.49 8.71 -11.94
CA GLU A 57 9.05 8.36 -13.25
C GLU A 57 7.93 8.05 -14.26
N LEU A 58 6.99 7.15 -13.91
CA LEU A 58 5.92 6.70 -14.79
C LEU A 58 4.95 7.82 -15.16
N PHE A 59 4.68 8.76 -14.26
CA PHE A 59 3.81 9.91 -14.54
C PHE A 59 4.54 11.12 -15.13
N GLY A 60 5.89 11.10 -15.24
CA GLY A 60 6.67 12.20 -15.77
C GLY A 60 6.78 13.39 -14.80
N ILE A 61 6.62 13.14 -13.50
CA ILE A 61 6.83 14.11 -12.42
C ILE A 61 8.34 14.28 -12.18
N GLU A 62 9.12 13.20 -12.29
CA GLU A 62 10.58 13.24 -12.33
C GLU A 62 11.01 13.69 -13.73
N LYS A 63 11.82 14.75 -13.82
CA LYS A 63 12.38 15.27 -15.07
C LYS A 63 13.88 15.48 -14.92
N LYS A 64 14.58 15.50 -16.05
CA LYS A 64 15.99 15.93 -16.09
C LYS A 64 16.07 17.43 -16.07
N ASP A 65 16.93 17.99 -15.23
CA ASP A 65 17.32 19.40 -15.26
C ASP A 65 18.28 19.70 -16.44
N GLU A 66 18.72 20.94 -16.55
CA GLU A 66 19.66 21.37 -17.60
C GLU A 66 21.01 20.64 -17.54
N ALA A 67 21.41 20.16 -16.36
CA ALA A 67 22.62 19.36 -16.17
C ALA A 67 22.39 17.85 -16.43
N GLY A 68 21.17 17.43 -16.81
CA GLY A 68 20.80 16.05 -17.05
C GLY A 68 20.54 15.24 -15.78
N LYS A 69 20.53 15.86 -14.60
CA LYS A 69 20.23 15.23 -13.34
C LYS A 69 18.72 15.07 -13.19
N LYS A 70 18.29 13.89 -12.74
CA LYS A 70 16.88 13.61 -12.41
C LYS A 70 16.46 14.40 -11.16
N VAL A 71 15.37 15.15 -11.29
CA VAL A 71 14.78 15.98 -10.24
C VAL A 71 13.32 15.59 -10.06
N ASP A 72 12.90 15.36 -8.82
CA ASP A 72 11.51 15.13 -8.44
C ASP A 72 10.79 16.47 -8.28
N TYR A 73 9.80 16.72 -9.12
CA TYR A 73 8.96 17.93 -9.09
C TYR A 73 7.64 17.71 -8.32
N THR A 74 7.57 16.72 -7.45
CA THR A 74 6.41 16.60 -6.54
C THR A 74 6.27 17.90 -5.75
N THR A 75 5.05 18.46 -5.72
CA THR A 75 4.78 19.72 -5.02
C THR A 75 5.21 19.68 -3.56
N ASP A 76 5.82 20.74 -3.07
CA ASP A 76 6.20 20.89 -1.65
C ASP A 76 4.97 20.96 -0.72
N GLU A 77 3.77 21.22 -1.27
CA GLU A 77 2.51 21.19 -0.53
C GLU A 77 2.03 19.74 -0.25
N ALA A 78 2.67 18.71 -0.83
CA ALA A 78 2.29 17.32 -0.63
C ALA A 78 2.57 16.85 0.80
N ALA A 79 1.56 16.29 1.45
CA ALA A 79 1.75 15.61 2.73
C ALA A 79 2.48 14.27 2.51
N ILE A 80 3.52 14.01 3.30
CA ILE A 80 4.35 12.82 3.14
C ILE A 80 3.88 11.73 4.08
N THR A 81 3.68 10.54 3.52
CA THR A 81 3.35 9.31 4.25
C THR A 81 4.54 8.34 4.21
N ASN A 82 4.76 7.61 5.29
CA ASN A 82 5.92 6.72 5.46
C ASN A 82 5.63 5.24 5.23
N SER A 83 4.42 4.89 4.81
CA SER A 83 4.06 3.50 4.48
C SER A 83 2.82 3.41 3.61
N THR A 84 2.62 2.24 2.98
CA THR A 84 1.41 1.93 2.21
C THR A 84 0.14 2.00 3.08
N ALA A 85 0.19 1.51 4.32
CA ALA A 85 -0.95 1.54 5.24
C ALA A 85 -1.35 2.97 5.62
N VAL A 86 -0.37 3.83 5.93
CA VAL A 86 -0.61 5.25 6.25
C VAL A 86 -1.20 5.97 5.03
N MET A 87 -0.70 5.72 3.82
CA MET A 87 -1.28 6.28 2.59
C MET A 87 -2.78 5.93 2.45
N LEU A 88 -3.13 4.65 2.59
CA LEU A 88 -4.53 4.20 2.52
C LEU A 88 -5.41 4.89 3.57
N THR A 89 -4.95 4.92 4.82
CA THR A 89 -5.70 5.55 5.93
C THR A 89 -5.86 7.05 5.72
N SER A 90 -4.82 7.74 5.25
CA SER A 90 -4.85 9.19 5.01
C SER A 90 -5.82 9.55 3.88
N VAL A 91 -5.80 8.81 2.75
CA VAL A 91 -6.76 9.03 1.66
C VAL A 91 -8.18 8.69 2.09
N ALA A 92 -8.38 7.62 2.87
CA ALA A 92 -9.70 7.25 3.39
C ALA A 92 -10.27 8.31 4.34
N GLY A 93 -9.43 8.98 5.12
CA GLY A 93 -9.82 10.01 6.10
C GLY A 93 -10.05 11.39 5.53
N ASP A 94 -9.63 11.67 4.30
CA ASP A 94 -9.73 13.00 3.68
C ASP A 94 -10.44 12.91 2.32
N GLN A 95 -11.67 13.47 2.25
CA GLN A 95 -12.50 13.41 1.03
C GLN A 95 -11.88 14.13 -0.18
N TYR A 96 -10.91 15.02 0.01
CA TYR A 96 -10.24 15.77 -1.05
C TYR A 96 -8.84 15.24 -1.38
N ALA A 97 -8.41 14.18 -0.70
CA ALA A 97 -7.10 13.59 -0.91
C ALA A 97 -6.98 12.82 -2.22
N ILE A 98 -5.78 12.85 -2.76
CA ILE A 98 -5.29 11.98 -3.83
C ILE A 98 -3.94 11.41 -3.42
N GLY A 99 -3.73 10.13 -3.67
CA GLY A 99 -2.49 9.42 -3.40
C GLY A 99 -2.29 8.24 -4.34
N TYR A 100 -1.36 7.36 -4.02
CA TYR A 100 -1.07 6.17 -4.83
C TYR A 100 -0.58 5.01 -3.97
N VAL A 101 -0.93 3.79 -4.37
CA VAL A 101 -0.53 2.56 -3.68
C VAL A 101 -0.23 1.43 -4.67
N SER A 102 0.44 0.39 -4.20
CA SER A 102 0.50 -0.91 -4.87
C SER A 102 -0.90 -1.46 -5.13
N LEU A 103 -1.14 -1.99 -6.33
CA LEU A 103 -2.43 -2.59 -6.70
C LEU A 103 -2.78 -3.76 -5.78
N GLY A 104 -1.80 -4.58 -5.40
CA GLY A 104 -2.02 -5.69 -4.48
C GLY A 104 -2.39 -5.27 -3.05
N SER A 105 -2.13 -4.01 -2.68
CA SER A 105 -2.53 -3.43 -1.38
C SER A 105 -3.87 -2.69 -1.43
N LEU A 106 -4.45 -2.52 -2.62
CA LEU A 106 -5.73 -1.81 -2.78
C LEU A 106 -6.84 -2.56 -2.05
N ASN A 107 -7.63 -1.82 -1.28
CA ASN A 107 -8.76 -2.33 -0.53
C ASN A 107 -9.98 -1.36 -0.60
N ASP A 108 -11.08 -1.79 0.00
CA ASP A 108 -12.35 -1.05 -0.07
C ASP A 108 -12.41 0.23 0.78
N SER A 109 -11.34 0.65 1.45
CA SER A 109 -11.32 1.91 2.20
C SER A 109 -11.20 3.13 1.29
N VAL A 110 -10.67 2.96 0.09
CA VAL A 110 -10.42 4.02 -0.92
C VAL A 110 -11.01 3.63 -2.28
N LYS A 111 -10.97 4.55 -3.23
CA LYS A 111 -11.36 4.32 -4.62
C LYS A 111 -10.16 4.50 -5.54
N ALA A 112 -9.83 3.48 -6.36
CA ALA A 112 -8.91 3.64 -7.47
C ALA A 112 -9.59 4.40 -8.61
N VAL A 113 -8.86 5.32 -9.25
CA VAL A 113 -9.31 5.99 -10.47
C VAL A 113 -8.67 5.33 -11.69
N LYS A 114 -9.39 5.32 -12.80
CA LYS A 114 -8.85 4.91 -14.10
C LYS A 114 -7.77 5.89 -14.53
N ILE A 115 -6.77 5.41 -15.26
CA ILE A 115 -5.78 6.25 -15.92
C ILE A 115 -5.94 6.09 -17.43
N ASP A 116 -6.17 7.20 -18.12
CA ASP A 116 -6.43 7.22 -19.56
C ASP A 116 -7.54 6.22 -19.98
N GLY A 117 -8.58 6.10 -19.15
CA GLY A 117 -9.70 5.19 -19.35
C GLY A 117 -9.48 3.74 -18.91
N ALA A 118 -8.27 3.33 -18.57
CA ALA A 118 -7.96 1.97 -18.13
C ALA A 118 -8.04 1.81 -16.61
N ASP A 119 -8.70 0.75 -16.14
CA ASP A 119 -8.71 0.36 -14.74
C ASP A 119 -7.36 -0.24 -14.31
N ALA A 120 -6.92 0.06 -13.09
CA ALA A 120 -5.77 -0.57 -12.48
C ALA A 120 -6.11 -2.03 -12.10
N THR A 121 -5.91 -2.95 -13.03
CA THR A 121 -6.14 -4.40 -12.85
C THR A 121 -4.99 -5.21 -13.40
N VAL A 122 -4.79 -6.43 -12.86
CA VAL A 122 -3.80 -7.38 -13.37
C VAL A 122 -4.00 -7.63 -14.87
N ALA A 123 -5.24 -7.83 -15.32
CA ALA A 123 -5.57 -8.06 -16.74
C ALA A 123 -5.14 -6.89 -17.62
N ASN A 124 -5.42 -5.65 -17.21
CA ASN A 124 -5.08 -4.45 -17.97
C ASN A 124 -3.57 -4.14 -17.97
N ILE A 125 -2.84 -4.54 -16.92
CA ILE A 125 -1.38 -4.45 -16.91
C ILE A 125 -0.80 -5.50 -17.86
N THR A 126 -1.28 -6.72 -17.81
CA THR A 126 -0.78 -7.84 -18.64
C THR A 126 -1.03 -7.59 -20.14
N ASN A 127 -2.17 -7.00 -20.52
CA ASN A 127 -2.48 -6.69 -21.92
C ASN A 127 -1.92 -5.31 -22.37
N GLY A 128 -1.25 -4.57 -21.47
CA GLY A 128 -0.61 -3.27 -21.76
C GLY A 128 -1.55 -2.07 -21.82
N SER A 129 -2.85 -2.21 -21.56
CA SER A 129 -3.79 -1.07 -21.52
C SER A 129 -3.58 -0.17 -20.29
N TYR A 130 -3.16 -0.73 -19.15
CA TYR A 130 -2.73 0.02 -17.98
C TYR A 130 -1.20 -0.02 -17.85
N LYS A 131 -0.56 1.13 -18.08
CA LYS A 131 0.91 1.22 -18.22
C LYS A 131 1.64 1.57 -16.91
N ILE A 132 0.90 1.77 -15.80
CA ILE A 132 1.49 2.20 -14.53
C ILE A 132 1.80 0.97 -13.70
N SER A 133 2.91 0.32 -14.01
CA SER A 133 3.39 -0.88 -13.34
C SER A 133 4.91 -0.87 -13.18
N ARG A 134 5.40 -1.69 -12.26
CA ARG A 134 6.82 -1.77 -11.90
C ARG A 134 7.16 -3.15 -11.35
N PRO A 135 8.43 -3.55 -11.36
CA PRO A 135 8.85 -4.78 -10.71
C PRO A 135 8.85 -4.64 -9.19
N PHE A 136 8.51 -5.73 -8.51
CA PHE A 136 8.92 -6.00 -7.15
C PHE A 136 10.17 -6.86 -7.19
N ASN A 137 11.18 -6.43 -6.47
CA ASN A 137 12.49 -7.05 -6.44
C ASN A 137 12.91 -7.38 -5.01
N ILE A 138 13.75 -8.38 -4.89
CA ILE A 138 14.57 -8.59 -3.70
C ILE A 138 16.03 -8.33 -4.03
N ALA A 139 16.74 -7.77 -3.05
CA ALA A 139 18.18 -7.56 -3.07
C ALA A 139 18.82 -8.64 -2.19
N VAL A 140 19.71 -9.45 -2.75
CA VAL A 140 20.37 -10.55 -2.06
C VAL A 140 21.86 -10.54 -2.33
N LYS A 141 22.67 -10.97 -1.35
CA LYS A 141 24.09 -11.23 -1.56
C LYS A 141 24.29 -12.58 -2.26
N GLU A 142 25.47 -12.78 -2.86
CA GLU A 142 25.80 -14.03 -3.53
C GLU A 142 25.87 -15.22 -2.56
N ASN A 143 26.40 -14.99 -1.36
CA ASN A 143 26.63 -15.99 -0.32
C ASN A 143 25.54 -15.94 0.76
N LEU A 144 24.30 -16.18 0.36
CA LEU A 144 23.20 -16.36 1.30
C LEU A 144 23.43 -17.61 2.18
N SER A 145 22.89 -17.56 3.40
CA SER A 145 22.75 -18.76 4.21
C SER A 145 21.92 -19.83 3.51
N PRO A 146 22.10 -21.12 3.77
CA PRO A 146 21.28 -22.17 3.17
C PRO A 146 19.78 -21.94 3.35
N ALA A 147 19.36 -21.43 4.52
CA ALA A 147 17.95 -21.10 4.82
C ALA A 147 17.42 -19.94 3.98
N ALA A 148 18.21 -18.87 3.83
CA ALA A 148 17.82 -17.72 3.01
C ALA A 148 17.77 -18.09 1.52
N LYS A 149 18.70 -18.94 1.06
CA LYS A 149 18.71 -19.43 -0.33
C LYS A 149 17.52 -20.34 -0.63
N ASP A 150 17.14 -21.21 0.30
CA ASP A 150 15.96 -22.06 0.16
C ASP A 150 14.68 -21.21 0.04
N PHE A 151 14.57 -20.17 0.85
CA PHE A 151 13.43 -19.24 0.78
C PHE A 151 13.44 -18.40 -0.51
N GLU A 152 14.58 -17.88 -0.96
CA GLU A 152 14.70 -17.20 -2.25
C GLU A 152 14.23 -18.11 -3.41
N ASN A 153 14.69 -19.37 -3.43
CA ASN A 153 14.29 -20.36 -4.43
C ASN A 153 12.79 -20.64 -4.38
N PHE A 154 12.19 -20.68 -3.18
CA PHE A 154 10.73 -20.82 -3.05
C PHE A 154 9.99 -19.63 -3.65
N ILE A 155 10.42 -18.39 -3.39
CA ILE A 155 9.76 -17.17 -3.90
C ILE A 155 9.65 -17.21 -5.44
N VAL A 156 10.73 -17.60 -6.12
CA VAL A 156 10.78 -17.63 -7.60
C VAL A 156 10.30 -18.98 -8.20
N SER A 157 9.82 -19.89 -7.38
CA SER A 157 9.28 -21.18 -7.84
C SER A 157 7.83 -21.06 -8.27
N SER A 158 7.34 -22.05 -9.04
CA SER A 158 5.92 -22.18 -9.41
C SER A 158 4.99 -22.08 -8.18
N LYS A 159 5.36 -22.70 -7.04
CA LYS A 159 4.60 -22.62 -5.79
C LYS A 159 4.54 -21.21 -5.21
N GLY A 160 5.69 -20.51 -5.15
CA GLY A 160 5.76 -19.12 -4.70
C GLY A 160 5.02 -18.18 -5.66
N GLN A 161 5.12 -18.43 -6.96
CA GLN A 161 4.48 -17.62 -7.99
C GLN A 161 2.95 -17.81 -8.03
N GLU A 162 2.41 -18.98 -7.65
CA GLU A 162 0.98 -19.15 -7.41
C GLU A 162 0.47 -18.27 -6.25
N VAL A 163 1.26 -18.10 -5.20
CA VAL A 163 0.93 -17.17 -4.10
C VAL A 163 0.88 -15.73 -4.61
N ILE A 164 1.82 -15.33 -5.47
CA ILE A 164 1.88 -14.03 -6.12
C ILE A 164 0.62 -13.77 -6.94
N GLU A 165 0.22 -14.69 -7.82
CA GLU A 165 -0.99 -14.55 -8.64
C GLU A 165 -2.27 -14.49 -7.80
N LYS A 166 -2.41 -15.35 -6.79
CA LYS A 166 -3.57 -15.34 -5.87
C LYS A 166 -3.73 -14.01 -5.12
N ASN A 167 -2.65 -13.26 -4.94
CA ASN A 167 -2.64 -11.97 -4.26
C ASN A 167 -2.64 -10.77 -5.22
N LYS A 168 -3.08 -10.95 -6.47
CA LYS A 168 -3.28 -9.91 -7.49
C LYS A 168 -1.99 -9.24 -7.98
N TYR A 169 -0.89 -9.98 -7.98
CA TYR A 169 0.36 -9.59 -8.64
C TYR A 169 0.58 -10.46 -9.89
N ILE A 170 1.48 -10.04 -10.75
CA ILE A 170 1.80 -10.75 -11.99
C ILE A 170 3.06 -11.57 -11.74
N LYS A 171 2.97 -12.87 -11.99
CA LYS A 171 4.10 -13.79 -11.88
C LYS A 171 5.17 -13.51 -12.93
N VAL A 172 6.42 -13.85 -12.61
CA VAL A 172 7.59 -13.58 -13.45
C VAL A 172 8.47 -14.81 -13.66
N SER A 173 8.16 -15.93 -13.03
CA SER A 173 8.93 -17.16 -13.13
C SER A 173 8.04 -18.40 -12.90
N ASP A 174 8.58 -19.57 -13.22
CA ASP A 174 7.89 -20.86 -13.07
C ASP A 174 8.92 -21.98 -12.81
N ASN A 175 9.83 -21.72 -11.85
CA ASN A 175 10.91 -22.65 -11.54
C ASN A 175 10.41 -23.83 -10.70
N ALA A 176 10.94 -25.02 -10.95
CA ALA A 176 10.73 -26.14 -10.04
C ALA A 176 11.34 -25.85 -8.65
N PHE A 177 10.67 -26.36 -7.61
CA PHE A 177 11.13 -26.20 -6.24
C PHE A 177 11.08 -27.51 -5.46
N ALA A 178 12.23 -27.83 -4.85
CA ALA A 178 12.34 -28.83 -3.81
C ALA A 178 13.08 -28.17 -2.63
N SER A 179 12.48 -28.17 -1.45
CA SER A 179 13.13 -27.63 -0.28
C SER A 179 14.40 -28.41 0.04
N SER A 180 15.45 -27.71 0.38
CA SER A 180 16.71 -28.31 0.85
C SER A 180 16.62 -28.88 2.27
N GLY A 181 15.53 -28.60 2.99
CA GLY A 181 15.39 -28.93 4.41
C GLY A 181 16.30 -28.08 5.31
N ALA A 182 16.85 -26.99 4.80
CA ALA A 182 17.68 -26.08 5.57
C ALA A 182 16.93 -25.57 6.82
N SER A 183 17.66 -25.26 7.86
CA SER A 183 17.13 -24.69 9.11
C SER A 183 17.86 -23.38 9.46
N GLY A 184 17.22 -22.57 10.28
CA GLY A 184 17.83 -21.32 10.75
C GLY A 184 16.89 -20.13 10.77
N LYS A 185 17.48 -18.94 10.95
CA LYS A 185 16.75 -17.66 10.92
C LYS A 185 17.07 -16.94 9.62
N VAL A 186 16.05 -16.32 9.02
CA VAL A 186 16.15 -15.43 7.85
C VAL A 186 15.51 -14.10 8.20
N VAL A 187 16.20 -13.00 7.96
CA VAL A 187 15.67 -11.64 8.13
C VAL A 187 15.37 -11.06 6.76
N VAL A 188 14.12 -10.68 6.56
CA VAL A 188 13.65 -10.00 5.35
C VAL A 188 13.26 -8.58 5.73
N ALA A 189 13.80 -7.57 5.05
CA ALA A 189 13.55 -6.17 5.42
C ALA A 189 13.29 -5.29 4.20
N GLY A 190 12.48 -4.23 4.35
CA GLY A 190 12.34 -3.18 3.34
C GLY A 190 10.92 -2.81 2.96
N SER A 191 10.68 -2.62 1.69
CA SER A 191 9.52 -1.97 1.10
C SER A 191 8.16 -2.37 1.69
N SER A 192 7.45 -1.40 2.27
CA SER A 192 6.08 -1.57 2.77
C SER A 192 5.05 -1.93 1.69
N SER A 193 5.37 -1.73 0.41
CA SER A 193 4.52 -2.17 -0.71
C SER A 193 4.74 -3.64 -1.05
N VAL A 194 5.91 -4.19 -0.77
CA VAL A 194 6.23 -5.61 -0.98
C VAL A 194 5.82 -6.46 0.23
N SER A 195 5.82 -5.88 1.43
CA SER A 195 5.51 -6.60 2.68
C SER A 195 4.23 -7.44 2.61
N PRO A 196 3.08 -6.96 2.08
CA PRO A 196 1.86 -7.77 2.06
C PRO A 196 1.98 -9.09 1.28
N VAL A 197 2.64 -9.08 0.13
CA VAL A 197 2.87 -10.33 -0.62
C VAL A 197 3.97 -11.17 0.01
N MET A 198 4.97 -10.55 0.63
CA MET A 198 6.03 -11.26 1.32
C MET A 198 5.49 -12.02 2.54
N GLU A 199 4.54 -11.44 3.29
CA GLU A 199 3.84 -12.13 4.37
C GLU A 199 3.15 -13.41 3.88
N LYS A 200 2.48 -13.35 2.71
CA LYS A 200 1.83 -14.51 2.11
C LYS A 200 2.82 -15.57 1.63
N LEU A 201 3.95 -15.14 1.08
CA LEU A 201 5.03 -16.04 0.70
C LEU A 201 5.66 -16.73 1.90
N ILE A 202 5.88 -16.00 3.01
CA ILE A 202 6.39 -16.55 4.27
C ILE A 202 5.39 -17.57 4.86
N GLU A 203 4.09 -17.23 4.89
CA GLU A 203 3.04 -18.12 5.35
C GLU A 203 3.02 -19.44 4.56
N ALA A 204 3.06 -19.36 3.22
CA ALA A 204 3.08 -20.52 2.35
C ALA A 204 4.38 -21.34 2.49
N TYR A 205 5.53 -20.68 2.57
CA TYR A 205 6.82 -21.34 2.74
C TYR A 205 6.92 -22.09 4.06
N LYS A 206 6.36 -21.57 5.15
CA LYS A 206 6.32 -22.24 6.45
C LYS A 206 5.66 -23.62 6.40
N SER A 207 4.70 -23.82 5.48
CA SER A 207 4.07 -25.13 5.27
C SER A 207 4.98 -26.10 4.53
N VAL A 208 5.99 -25.61 3.80
CA VAL A 208 6.95 -26.40 3.02
C VAL A 208 8.20 -26.70 3.80
N ASN A 209 8.70 -25.71 4.57
CA ASN A 209 9.88 -25.86 5.42
C ASN A 209 9.66 -25.17 6.79
N PRO A 210 9.13 -25.88 7.80
CA PRO A 210 8.87 -25.33 9.13
C PRO A 210 10.14 -25.07 9.95
N ASN A 211 11.33 -25.55 9.49
CA ASN A 211 12.58 -25.43 10.23
C ASN A 211 13.24 -24.05 10.06
N VAL A 212 12.73 -23.21 9.17
CA VAL A 212 13.23 -21.85 8.95
C VAL A 212 12.31 -20.84 9.64
N LYS A 213 12.89 -20.01 10.51
CA LYS A 213 12.21 -18.88 11.13
C LYS A 213 12.47 -17.63 10.31
N ILE A 214 11.43 -17.07 9.67
CA ILE A 214 11.55 -15.84 8.90
C ILE A 214 11.01 -14.67 9.73
N GLU A 215 11.82 -13.60 9.82
CA GLU A 215 11.45 -12.34 10.45
C GLU A 215 11.30 -11.27 9.36
N LEU A 216 10.13 -10.64 9.30
CA LEU A 216 9.83 -9.59 8.34
C LEU A 216 9.85 -8.22 9.02
N GLN A 217 10.64 -7.29 8.46
CA GLN A 217 10.77 -5.92 8.94
C GLN A 217 10.35 -4.95 7.83
N THR A 218 9.29 -4.20 8.07
CA THR A 218 8.74 -3.27 7.07
C THR A 218 9.34 -1.88 7.22
N SER A 219 9.85 -1.34 6.12
CA SER A 219 10.37 0.02 5.97
C SER A 219 10.14 0.53 4.53
N ASP A 220 11.09 1.20 3.94
CA ASP A 220 11.11 1.61 2.53
C ASP A 220 12.13 0.78 1.72
N SER A 221 12.11 0.97 0.38
CA SER A 221 12.98 0.20 -0.52
C SER A 221 14.47 0.53 -0.35
N THR A 222 14.81 1.78 -0.13
CA THR A 222 16.21 2.20 0.00
C THR A 222 16.83 1.64 1.28
N THR A 223 16.08 1.70 2.39
CA THR A 223 16.46 1.08 3.66
C THR A 223 16.61 -0.44 3.52
N GLY A 224 15.65 -1.11 2.85
CA GLY A 224 15.72 -2.56 2.64
C GLY A 224 16.95 -2.99 1.85
N VAL A 225 17.24 -2.30 0.75
CA VAL A 225 18.46 -2.58 -0.06
C VAL A 225 19.73 -2.28 0.72
N ALA A 226 19.78 -1.16 1.47
CA ALA A 226 20.93 -0.82 2.31
C ALA A 226 21.17 -1.89 3.40
N ASN A 227 20.11 -2.41 4.02
CA ASN A 227 20.21 -3.48 5.00
C ASN A 227 20.80 -4.77 4.39
N ALA A 228 20.40 -5.15 3.17
CA ALA A 228 20.98 -6.28 2.47
C ALA A 228 22.47 -6.05 2.14
N ILE A 229 22.83 -4.86 1.64
CA ILE A 229 24.23 -4.48 1.38
C ILE A 229 25.08 -4.59 2.65
N ASN A 230 24.59 -4.08 3.77
CA ASN A 230 25.29 -4.06 5.05
C ASN A 230 25.26 -5.41 5.79
N GLY A 231 24.43 -6.37 5.34
CA GLY A 231 24.26 -7.67 5.98
C GLY A 231 23.46 -7.64 7.27
N THR A 232 22.66 -6.59 7.50
CA THR A 232 21.71 -6.50 8.62
C THR A 232 20.40 -7.22 8.33
N CYS A 233 20.13 -7.57 7.07
CA CYS A 233 19.13 -8.55 6.66
C CYS A 233 19.71 -9.48 5.58
N ASP A 234 19.10 -10.65 5.41
CA ASP A 234 19.47 -11.62 4.37
C ASP A 234 18.86 -11.24 3.01
N ILE A 235 17.63 -10.71 3.03
CA ILE A 235 16.85 -10.37 1.85
C ILE A 235 16.28 -8.95 2.01
N GLY A 236 16.70 -8.03 1.15
CA GLY A 236 16.16 -6.68 1.07
C GLY A 236 15.00 -6.59 0.10
N MET A 237 13.88 -5.95 0.45
CA MET A 237 12.73 -5.79 -0.42
C MET A 237 12.72 -4.42 -1.08
N ALA A 238 12.51 -4.38 -2.41
CA ALA A 238 12.41 -3.15 -3.17
C ALA A 238 11.22 -3.18 -4.14
N SER A 239 10.45 -2.10 -4.17
CA SER A 239 9.33 -1.89 -5.11
C SER A 239 9.73 -0.99 -6.29
N ARG A 240 10.97 -1.15 -6.74
CA ARG A 240 11.62 -0.53 -7.90
C ARG A 240 12.81 -1.39 -8.32
N ASN A 241 13.38 -1.12 -9.47
CA ASN A 241 14.70 -1.66 -9.80
C ASN A 241 15.77 -1.16 -8.81
N LEU A 242 16.77 -1.98 -8.57
CA LEU A 242 17.96 -1.55 -7.84
C LEU A 242 18.74 -0.55 -8.69
N LYS A 243 19.33 0.43 -8.02
CA LYS A 243 20.24 1.38 -8.67
C LYS A 243 21.55 0.70 -9.04
N ALA A 244 22.22 1.12 -10.10
CA ALA A 244 23.55 0.60 -10.46
C ALA A 244 24.53 0.69 -9.27
N SER A 245 24.53 1.81 -8.55
CA SER A 245 25.34 2.01 -7.35
C SER A 245 25.00 1.09 -6.16
N GLU A 246 23.82 0.49 -6.14
CA GLU A 246 23.43 -0.53 -5.15
C GLU A 246 23.98 -1.91 -5.57
N ILE A 247 23.86 -2.25 -6.85
CA ILE A 247 24.39 -3.49 -7.43
C ILE A 247 25.91 -3.56 -7.30
N GLU A 248 26.61 -2.46 -7.59
CA GLU A 248 28.08 -2.34 -7.44
C GLU A 248 28.56 -2.59 -6.01
N LYS A 249 27.68 -2.44 -4.99
CA LYS A 249 27.96 -2.77 -3.59
C LYS A 249 27.77 -4.25 -3.25
N GLY A 250 27.58 -5.12 -4.25
CA GLY A 250 27.62 -6.57 -4.11
C GLY A 250 26.29 -7.23 -3.79
N VAL A 251 25.16 -6.59 -4.09
CA VAL A 251 23.85 -7.24 -4.07
C VAL A 251 23.38 -7.53 -5.49
N LYS A 252 22.66 -8.63 -5.64
CA LYS A 252 21.96 -9.01 -6.88
C LYS A 252 20.50 -8.67 -6.79
N GLN A 253 19.92 -8.21 -7.90
CA GLN A 253 18.48 -8.03 -8.05
C GLN A 253 17.83 -9.34 -8.50
N VAL A 254 16.80 -9.76 -7.78
CA VAL A 254 15.91 -10.84 -8.20
C VAL A 254 14.50 -10.30 -8.30
N THR A 255 13.93 -10.29 -9.50
CA THR A 255 12.53 -9.88 -9.69
C THR A 255 11.60 -11.00 -9.22
N ILE A 256 10.66 -10.65 -8.35
CA ILE A 256 9.73 -11.61 -7.74
C ILE A 256 8.30 -11.48 -8.25
N ALA A 257 7.91 -10.29 -8.72
CA ALA A 257 6.58 -10.03 -9.28
C ALA A 257 6.58 -8.75 -10.11
N ILE A 258 5.54 -8.56 -10.94
CA ILE A 258 5.17 -7.23 -11.46
C ILE A 258 3.92 -6.76 -10.71
N ASP A 259 3.95 -5.50 -10.27
CA ASP A 259 2.87 -4.86 -9.53
C ASP A 259 2.41 -3.58 -10.23
N GLY A 260 1.10 -3.33 -10.21
CA GLY A 260 0.53 -2.06 -10.65
C GLY A 260 0.62 -0.99 -9.58
N ILE A 261 0.68 0.27 -9.98
CA ILE A 261 0.48 1.40 -9.06
C ILE A 261 -0.89 2.00 -9.34
N ALA A 262 -1.81 1.90 -8.39
CA ALA A 262 -3.12 2.50 -8.46
C ALA A 262 -3.09 3.94 -7.92
N VAL A 263 -3.60 4.90 -8.67
CA VAL A 263 -3.93 6.24 -8.16
C VAL A 263 -5.24 6.13 -7.40
N ILE A 264 -5.26 6.62 -6.16
CA ILE A 264 -6.38 6.46 -5.24
C ILE A 264 -6.90 7.81 -4.77
N VAL A 265 -8.21 7.86 -4.58
CA VAL A 265 -8.93 8.98 -3.98
C VAL A 265 -9.89 8.47 -2.91
N ASN A 266 -10.40 9.39 -2.08
CA ASN A 266 -11.46 9.06 -1.14
C ASN A 266 -12.74 8.58 -1.88
N LYS A 267 -13.52 7.70 -1.27
CA LYS A 267 -14.79 7.19 -1.83
C LYS A 267 -15.80 8.28 -2.16
N ALA A 268 -15.80 9.38 -1.41
CA ALA A 268 -16.68 10.52 -1.64
C ALA A 268 -16.30 11.35 -2.88
N ASN A 269 -15.08 11.19 -3.42
CA ASN A 269 -14.63 11.90 -4.60
C ASN A 269 -15.39 11.40 -5.85
N PRO A 270 -16.08 12.25 -6.63
CA PRO A 270 -16.85 11.83 -7.81
C PRO A 270 -15.98 11.39 -8.99
N ASN A 271 -14.72 11.85 -9.06
CA ASN A 271 -13.84 11.53 -10.18
C ASN A 271 -13.53 10.04 -10.23
N SER A 272 -13.72 9.43 -11.39
CA SER A 272 -13.46 8.00 -11.63
C SER A 272 -12.40 7.75 -12.70
N ASN A 273 -11.97 8.79 -13.42
CA ASN A 273 -10.97 8.72 -14.46
C ASN A 273 -10.14 9.99 -14.48
N LEU A 274 -8.83 9.85 -14.59
CA LEU A 274 -7.86 10.93 -14.78
C LEU A 274 -6.95 10.55 -15.95
N SER A 275 -6.53 11.55 -16.74
CA SER A 275 -5.45 11.31 -17.68
C SER A 275 -4.09 11.31 -16.95
N LYS A 276 -3.10 10.66 -17.54
CA LYS A 276 -1.72 10.71 -17.06
C LYS A 276 -1.23 12.15 -16.88
N ALA A 277 -1.56 13.05 -17.82
CA ALA A 277 -1.22 14.46 -17.75
C ALA A 277 -1.93 15.20 -16.59
N GLN A 278 -3.18 14.86 -16.29
CA GLN A 278 -3.88 15.43 -15.14
C GLN A 278 -3.23 15.02 -13.82
N VAL A 279 -2.83 13.74 -13.68
CA VAL A 279 -2.10 13.27 -12.50
C VAL A 279 -0.76 13.99 -12.36
N GLU A 280 0.02 14.13 -13.43
CA GLU A 280 1.25 14.92 -13.42
C GLU A 280 1.00 16.35 -12.93
N LYS A 281 0.02 17.08 -13.51
CA LYS A 281 -0.32 18.45 -13.11
C LYS A 281 -0.75 18.57 -11.65
N ILE A 282 -1.49 17.58 -11.12
CA ILE A 282 -1.90 17.55 -9.71
C ILE A 282 -0.66 17.41 -8.82
N PHE A 283 0.16 16.39 -9.07
CA PHE A 283 1.30 16.08 -8.22
C PHE A 283 2.45 17.09 -8.34
N THR A 284 2.52 17.86 -9.40
CA THR A 284 3.44 18.99 -9.55
C THR A 284 2.87 20.32 -9.02
N GLY A 285 1.64 20.34 -8.48
CA GLY A 285 0.99 21.54 -7.94
C GLY A 285 0.46 22.52 -9.01
N ASN A 286 0.50 22.17 -10.30
CA ASN A 286 -0.05 22.98 -11.39
C ASN A 286 -1.57 22.96 -11.44
N THR A 287 -2.21 21.92 -10.88
CA THR A 287 -3.66 21.81 -10.69
C THR A 287 -3.94 21.67 -9.20
N LYS A 288 -4.51 22.74 -8.60
CA LYS A 288 -4.71 22.83 -7.14
C LYS A 288 -6.15 22.56 -6.69
N LYS A 289 -7.13 22.52 -7.58
CA LYS A 289 -8.55 22.32 -7.27
C LYS A 289 -9.18 21.32 -8.22
N TRP A 290 -10.14 20.54 -7.69
CA TRP A 290 -10.84 19.50 -8.47
C TRP A 290 -11.62 20.03 -9.67
N ASN A 291 -12.11 21.29 -9.65
CA ASN A 291 -12.80 21.93 -10.78
C ASN A 291 -11.86 22.50 -11.86
N GLN A 292 -10.56 22.29 -11.75
CA GLN A 292 -9.57 22.70 -12.76
C GLN A 292 -9.17 21.53 -13.68
N LEU A 293 -9.70 20.31 -13.42
CA LEU A 293 -9.37 19.13 -14.22
C LEU A 293 -9.90 19.17 -15.65
N ASP A 294 -10.98 19.90 -15.88
CA ASP A 294 -11.68 19.99 -17.18
C ASP A 294 -11.20 21.17 -18.04
N LYS A 295 -10.07 21.81 -17.68
CA LYS A 295 -9.54 22.98 -18.38
C LYS A 295 -8.22 22.69 -19.07
#